data_f013901557bfdc3638c611ebbde018e9
#
_entry.id   f013901557bfdc3638c611ebbde018e9
#
_cell.length_a   1.000
_cell.length_b   1.000
_cell.length_c   1.000
_cell.angle_alpha   90.00
_cell.angle_beta   90.00
_cell.angle_gamma   90.00
#
_symmetry.space_group_name_H-M   'P 1'
#
loop_
_entity.id
_entity.type
_entity.pdbx_description
1 polymer ?
#
loop_
_entity_poly.entity_id
_entity_poly.type
_entity_poly.pdbx_seq_one_letter_code
_entity_poly.pdbx_strand_id
1 'polypeptide(L)'
;MTELEKNIAEWLAREQEVRAKFAAPSVIPISEIGATDGLGMFDRIASGELPSIPIGETLSYTPVEWEKGRMVFQGTPKLEHYNPIGTIHGGWSATLLDSAVACAVQTMLPKGMGYTTLEIKVNYVRGLTDKVGPVRVEGKVIHISRQIATAEGKLYDAAGKIYSHATTTCLISPLPA
;
A
#
# COMPACT_ATOMS: atom_id res chain seq x y z
N MET A 1 -7.86 28.97 1.45
CA MET A 1 -7.56 27.54 1.25
C MET A 1 -8.75 26.73 1.75
N THR A 2 -9.37 25.98 0.88
CA THR A 2 -10.48 25.09 1.22
C THR A 2 -9.99 23.90 2.05
N GLU A 3 -10.88 23.17 2.71
CA GLU A 3 -10.52 21.96 3.45
C GLU A 3 -9.85 20.90 2.53
N LEU A 4 -10.36 20.74 1.31
CA LEU A 4 -9.78 19.87 0.30
C LEU A 4 -8.33 20.26 -0.06
N GLU A 5 -8.07 21.56 -0.26
CA GLU A 5 -6.70 22.03 -0.56
C GLU A 5 -5.75 21.80 0.61
N LYS A 6 -6.21 21.93 1.86
CA LYS A 6 -5.42 21.60 3.05
C LYS A 6 -5.08 20.11 3.10
N ASN A 7 -6.07 19.24 2.94
CA ASN A 7 -5.86 17.79 2.94
C ASN A 7 -4.86 17.37 1.86
N ILE A 8 -4.97 17.92 0.66
CA ILE A 8 -4.01 17.64 -0.43
C ILE A 8 -2.61 18.09 -0.03
N ALA A 9 -2.46 19.28 0.52
CA ALA A 9 -1.17 19.82 0.93
C ALA A 9 -0.52 18.97 2.04
N GLU A 10 -1.30 18.54 3.03
CA GLU A 10 -0.85 17.65 4.12
C GLU A 10 -0.42 16.28 3.58
N TRP A 11 -1.20 15.70 2.64
CA TRP A 11 -0.88 14.43 2.04
C TRP A 11 0.44 14.48 1.25
N LEU A 12 0.63 15.54 0.45
CA LEU A 12 1.87 15.74 -0.32
C LEU A 12 3.07 15.98 0.58
N ALA A 13 2.91 16.78 1.65
CA ALA A 13 3.97 17.02 2.63
C ALA A 13 4.38 15.71 3.34
N ARG A 14 3.40 14.87 3.72
CA ARG A 14 3.67 13.57 4.32
C ARG A 14 4.40 12.63 3.38
N GLU A 15 3.99 12.56 2.11
CA GLU A 15 4.69 11.76 1.10
C GLU A 15 6.13 12.21 0.93
N GLN A 16 6.36 13.51 0.84
CA GLN A 16 7.70 14.08 0.71
C GLN A 16 8.58 13.74 1.93
N GLU A 17 8.05 13.88 3.14
CA GLU A 17 8.75 13.53 4.38
C GLU A 17 9.21 12.07 4.39
N VAL A 18 8.33 11.14 4.01
CA VAL A 18 8.63 9.71 4.02
C VAL A 18 9.65 9.37 2.94
N ARG A 19 9.43 9.85 1.70
CA ARG A 19 10.34 9.59 0.57
C ARG A 19 11.75 10.13 0.80
N ALA A 20 11.89 11.24 1.51
CA ALA A 20 13.19 11.83 1.81
C ALA A 20 14.10 10.94 2.69
N LYS A 21 13.52 9.97 3.39
CA LYS A 21 14.23 9.03 4.27
C LYS A 21 14.51 7.69 3.61
N PHE A 22 13.84 7.36 2.51
CA PHE A 22 13.94 6.04 1.88
C PHE A 22 15.31 5.82 1.23
N ALA A 23 15.84 4.62 1.40
CA ALA A 23 16.93 4.12 0.58
C ALA A 23 16.44 3.82 -0.85
N ALA A 24 17.38 3.70 -1.79
CA ALA A 24 17.08 3.34 -3.18
C ALA A 24 16.26 2.04 -3.26
N PRO A 25 15.31 1.93 -4.21
CA PRO A 25 14.46 0.76 -4.33
C PRO A 25 15.27 -0.48 -4.72
N SER A 26 15.02 -1.59 -4.02
CA SER A 26 15.64 -2.89 -4.28
C SER A 26 14.83 -4.01 -3.66
N VAL A 27 15.16 -5.26 -4.03
CA VAL A 27 14.60 -6.45 -3.38
C VAL A 27 15.23 -6.61 -2.00
N ILE A 28 14.39 -6.78 -0.97
CA ILE A 28 14.83 -7.05 0.40
C ILE A 28 15.14 -8.56 0.52
N PRO A 29 16.34 -8.96 0.98
CA PRO A 29 16.64 -10.36 1.23
C PRO A 29 15.65 -10.98 2.25
N ILE A 30 15.29 -12.25 2.05
CA ILE A 30 14.34 -12.96 2.92
C ILE A 30 14.80 -12.96 4.38
N SER A 31 16.10 -13.09 4.63
CA SER A 31 16.70 -13.03 5.97
C SER A 31 16.42 -11.69 6.67
N GLU A 32 16.40 -10.59 5.92
CA GLU A 32 16.10 -9.27 6.44
C GLU A 32 14.59 -9.05 6.68
N ILE A 33 13.74 -9.63 5.82
CA ILE A 33 12.28 -9.64 6.01
C ILE A 33 11.92 -10.35 7.31
N GLY A 34 12.58 -11.49 7.59
CA GLY A 34 12.35 -12.27 8.78
C GLY A 34 13.09 -11.80 10.04
N ALA A 35 13.93 -10.77 9.95
CA ALA A 35 14.80 -10.34 11.07
C ALA A 35 14.02 -9.68 12.22
N THR A 36 12.87 -9.04 11.93
CA THR A 36 11.97 -8.40 12.88
C THR A 36 10.55 -8.94 12.74
N ASP A 37 9.60 -8.44 13.53
CA ASP A 37 8.19 -8.58 13.21
C ASP A 37 7.82 -7.71 11.99
N GLY A 38 6.62 -7.91 11.47
CA GLY A 38 6.20 -7.25 10.24
C GLY A 38 6.06 -5.73 10.36
N LEU A 39 5.72 -5.21 11.53
CA LEU A 39 5.67 -3.76 11.76
C LEU A 39 7.08 -3.17 11.77
N GLY A 40 8.01 -3.79 12.50
CA GLY A 40 9.41 -3.38 12.53
C GLY A 40 10.08 -3.40 11.16
N MET A 41 9.67 -4.29 10.24
CA MET A 41 10.15 -4.27 8.86
C MET A 41 9.80 -2.94 8.16
N PHE A 42 8.56 -2.44 8.32
CA PHE A 42 8.16 -1.15 7.73
C PHE A 42 8.88 0.03 8.37
N ASP A 43 9.17 -0.01 9.68
CA ASP A 43 9.97 1.01 10.36
C ASP A 43 11.40 1.07 9.80
N ARG A 44 12.00 -0.08 9.49
CA ARG A 44 13.33 -0.18 8.86
C ARG A 44 13.33 0.32 7.41
N ILE A 45 12.27 0.09 6.64
CA ILE A 45 12.09 0.67 5.30
C ILE A 45 11.97 2.20 5.41
N ALA A 46 11.16 2.68 6.35
CA ALA A 46 10.89 4.10 6.53
C ALA A 46 12.09 4.89 7.05
N SER A 47 12.99 4.26 7.78
CA SER A 47 14.25 4.88 8.23
C SER A 47 15.36 4.87 7.18
N GLY A 48 15.17 4.15 6.06
CA GLY A 48 16.18 3.95 5.03
C GLY A 48 17.20 2.85 5.36
N GLU A 49 17.01 2.08 6.41
CA GLU A 49 17.84 0.91 6.74
C GLU A 49 17.61 -0.23 5.74
N LEU A 50 16.38 -0.42 5.30
CA LEU A 50 16.04 -1.33 4.21
C LEU A 50 15.67 -0.57 2.94
N PRO A 51 15.84 -1.20 1.75
CA PRO A 51 15.44 -0.59 0.48
C PRO A 51 13.95 -0.27 0.42
N SER A 52 13.60 0.75 -0.35
CA SER A 52 12.21 1.04 -0.69
C SER A 52 11.66 0.05 -1.73
N ILE A 53 10.36 0.15 -2.01
CA ILE A 53 9.59 -0.82 -2.79
C ILE A 53 9.74 -0.55 -4.29
N PRO A 54 10.35 -1.45 -5.12
CA PRO A 54 10.59 -1.20 -6.55
C PRO A 54 9.32 -0.91 -7.35
N ILE A 55 8.24 -1.66 -7.13
CA ILE A 55 6.96 -1.46 -7.83
C ILE A 55 6.32 -0.11 -7.49
N GLY A 56 6.60 0.42 -6.29
CA GLY A 56 6.14 1.74 -5.86
C GLY A 56 6.73 2.86 -6.69
N GLU A 57 8.01 2.75 -7.09
CA GLU A 57 8.65 3.69 -8.01
C GLU A 57 8.05 3.60 -9.41
N THR A 58 7.87 2.37 -9.93
CA THR A 58 7.29 2.14 -11.27
C THR A 58 5.87 2.71 -11.40
N LEU A 59 5.06 2.57 -10.36
CA LEU A 59 3.64 2.96 -10.37
C LEU A 59 3.34 4.21 -9.55
N SER A 60 4.37 4.94 -9.13
CA SER A 60 4.27 6.24 -8.43
C SER A 60 3.39 6.19 -7.18
N TYR A 61 3.63 5.20 -6.28
CA TYR A 61 2.99 5.14 -4.97
C TYR A 61 3.99 4.75 -3.87
N THR A 62 3.66 5.06 -2.60
CA THR A 62 4.54 4.85 -1.46
C THR A 62 3.75 4.64 -0.18
N PRO A 63 4.24 3.86 0.81
CA PRO A 63 3.63 3.80 2.12
C PRO A 63 3.78 5.16 2.82
N VAL A 64 2.70 5.62 3.47
CA VAL A 64 2.69 6.90 4.19
C VAL A 64 2.28 6.76 5.67
N GLU A 65 1.52 5.71 5.99
CA GLU A 65 1.12 5.39 7.37
C GLU A 65 1.08 3.87 7.55
N TRP A 66 1.54 3.38 8.70
CA TRP A 66 1.49 1.97 9.07
C TRP A 66 1.35 1.82 10.57
N GLU A 67 0.51 0.90 10.96
CA GLU A 67 0.31 0.47 12.34
C GLU A 67 -0.19 -0.98 12.35
N LYS A 68 -0.23 -1.59 13.49
CA LYS A 68 -0.63 -3.00 13.60
C LYS A 68 -2.04 -3.24 13.04
N GLY A 69 -2.13 -4.03 11.99
CA GLY A 69 -3.38 -4.36 11.27
C GLY A 69 -3.87 -3.30 10.29
N ARG A 70 -3.10 -2.21 10.06
CA ARG A 70 -3.46 -1.16 9.12
C ARG A 70 -2.26 -0.69 8.30
N MET A 71 -2.49 -0.40 7.03
CA MET A 71 -1.51 0.17 6.11
C MET A 71 -2.15 1.20 5.19
N VAL A 72 -1.49 2.33 4.99
CA VAL A 72 -1.91 3.34 4.01
C VAL A 72 -0.78 3.60 3.03
N PHE A 73 -1.08 3.41 1.74
CA PHE A 73 -0.25 3.90 0.66
C PHE A 73 -0.87 5.16 0.05
N GLN A 74 -0.02 6.02 -0.48
CA GLN A 74 -0.41 7.17 -1.27
C GLN A 74 0.18 7.06 -2.67
N GLY A 75 -0.61 7.35 -3.69
CA GLY A 75 -0.17 7.38 -5.08
C GLY A 75 -0.75 8.56 -5.81
N THR A 76 -0.02 9.05 -6.81
CA THR A 76 -0.51 10.11 -7.70
C THR A 76 -0.69 9.51 -9.09
N PRO A 77 -1.94 9.41 -9.59
CA PRO A 77 -2.20 8.94 -10.94
C PRO A 77 -1.62 9.89 -11.99
N LYS A 78 -1.02 9.32 -13.04
CA LYS A 78 -0.32 10.05 -14.11
C LYS A 78 -0.72 9.50 -15.47
N LEU A 79 -0.28 10.16 -16.56
CA LEU A 79 -0.58 9.76 -17.94
C LEU A 79 -0.14 8.31 -18.25
N GLU A 80 1.02 7.88 -17.75
CA GLU A 80 1.53 6.52 -17.96
C GLU A 80 0.68 5.42 -17.31
N HIS A 81 -0.27 5.79 -16.46
CA HIS A 81 -1.19 4.85 -15.81
C HIS A 81 -2.55 4.72 -16.53
N TYR A 82 -2.75 5.43 -17.63
CA TYR A 82 -4.03 5.42 -18.36
C TYR A 82 -4.23 4.15 -19.17
N ASN A 83 -5.49 3.74 -19.29
CA ASN A 83 -5.93 2.83 -20.33
C ASN A 83 -6.28 3.63 -21.62
N PRO A 84 -6.47 2.97 -22.78
CA PRO A 84 -6.74 3.67 -24.03
C PRO A 84 -8.13 4.35 -24.10
N ILE A 85 -9.02 4.12 -23.14
CA ILE A 85 -10.37 4.71 -23.09
C ILE A 85 -10.45 5.97 -22.19
N GLY A 86 -9.33 6.49 -21.75
CA GLY A 86 -9.26 7.81 -21.10
C GLY A 86 -9.48 7.83 -19.58
N THR A 87 -9.27 6.71 -18.89
CA THR A 87 -9.25 6.62 -17.43
C THR A 87 -7.97 5.92 -16.96
N ILE A 88 -7.59 6.08 -15.71
CA ILE A 88 -6.52 5.30 -15.09
C ILE A 88 -6.88 3.82 -15.16
N HIS A 89 -5.93 3.00 -15.60
CA HIS A 89 -6.12 1.56 -15.74
C HIS A 89 -6.48 0.92 -14.40
N GLY A 90 -7.50 0.07 -14.39
CA GLY A 90 -7.94 -0.62 -13.17
C GLY A 90 -6.83 -1.44 -12.50
N GLY A 91 -5.86 -1.94 -13.27
CA GLY A 91 -4.68 -2.64 -12.76
C GLY A 91 -3.82 -1.76 -11.83
N TRP A 92 -3.71 -0.44 -12.10
CA TRP A 92 -3.03 0.49 -11.20
C TRP A 92 -3.71 0.53 -9.82
N SER A 93 -5.03 0.73 -9.80
CA SER A 93 -5.79 0.73 -8.54
C SER A 93 -5.75 -0.63 -7.84
N ALA A 94 -5.78 -1.74 -8.60
CA ALA A 94 -5.69 -3.08 -8.04
C ALA A 94 -4.33 -3.33 -7.36
N THR A 95 -3.23 -2.87 -7.96
CA THR A 95 -1.88 -2.99 -7.37
C THR A 95 -1.76 -2.21 -6.07
N LEU A 96 -2.30 -0.99 -6.01
CA LEU A 96 -2.29 -0.20 -4.78
C LEU A 96 -3.14 -0.88 -3.69
N LEU A 97 -4.31 -1.41 -4.06
CA LEU A 97 -5.19 -2.13 -3.15
C LEU A 97 -4.53 -3.41 -2.63
N ASP A 98 -3.92 -4.23 -3.51
CA ASP A 98 -3.18 -5.44 -3.10
C ASP A 98 -2.07 -5.07 -2.11
N SER A 99 -1.26 -4.06 -2.44
CA SER A 99 -0.20 -3.60 -1.54
C SER A 99 -0.75 -3.19 -0.17
N ALA A 100 -1.86 -2.44 -0.12
CA ALA A 100 -2.40 -1.96 1.14
C ALA A 100 -2.99 -3.09 2.01
N VAL A 101 -3.80 -3.98 1.41
CA VAL A 101 -4.46 -5.05 2.18
C VAL A 101 -3.48 -6.14 2.60
N ALA A 102 -2.53 -6.49 1.74
CA ALA A 102 -1.52 -7.50 2.03
C ALA A 102 -0.45 -6.99 3.03
N CYS A 103 -0.01 -5.74 2.88
CA CYS A 103 0.91 -5.12 3.85
C CYS A 103 0.24 -4.85 5.21
N ALA A 104 -1.07 -4.62 5.27
CA ALA A 104 -1.79 -4.59 6.54
C ALA A 104 -1.68 -5.94 7.27
N VAL A 105 -1.77 -7.06 6.55
CA VAL A 105 -1.52 -8.41 7.12
C VAL A 105 -0.07 -8.53 7.58
N GLN A 106 0.91 -8.09 6.77
CA GLN A 106 2.33 -8.12 7.16
C GLN A 106 2.57 -7.46 8.51
N THR A 107 1.96 -6.30 8.79
CA THR A 107 2.16 -5.58 10.07
C THR A 107 1.76 -6.41 11.31
N MET A 108 0.98 -7.48 11.13
CA MET A 108 0.51 -8.37 12.21
C MET A 108 1.41 -9.58 12.41
N LEU A 109 2.33 -9.87 11.50
CA LEU A 109 3.11 -11.10 11.50
C LEU A 109 4.25 -11.03 12.52
N PRO A 110 4.46 -12.12 13.29
CA PRO A 110 5.62 -12.21 14.15
C PRO A 110 6.89 -12.44 13.31
N LYS A 111 8.04 -12.22 13.94
CA LYS A 111 9.37 -12.50 13.37
C LYS A 111 9.43 -13.90 12.76
N GLY A 112 10.05 -14.01 11.57
CA GLY A 112 10.24 -15.27 10.85
C GLY A 112 9.03 -15.78 10.09
N MET A 113 7.92 -15.03 10.10
CA MET A 113 6.71 -15.35 9.33
C MET A 113 6.58 -14.43 8.12
N GLY A 114 6.02 -14.97 7.06
CA GLY A 114 5.66 -14.25 5.85
C GLY A 114 4.24 -14.58 5.40
N TYR A 115 3.80 -13.93 4.33
CA TYR A 115 2.51 -14.19 3.73
C TYR A 115 2.61 -14.26 2.20
N THR A 116 1.57 -14.80 1.60
CA THR A 116 1.32 -14.74 0.15
C THR A 116 -0.14 -14.45 -0.08
N THR A 117 -0.45 -13.45 -0.91
CA THR A 117 -1.82 -13.19 -1.38
C THR A 117 -2.30 -14.39 -2.21
N LEU A 118 -3.41 -15.02 -1.81
CA LEU A 118 -4.02 -16.12 -2.54
C LEU A 118 -5.04 -15.60 -3.57
N GLU A 119 -5.76 -14.56 -3.23
CA GLU A 119 -6.74 -13.90 -4.10
C GLU A 119 -6.96 -12.46 -3.66
N ILE A 120 -7.38 -11.64 -4.59
CA ILE A 120 -7.91 -10.31 -4.32
C ILE A 120 -9.15 -10.09 -5.19
N LYS A 121 -10.24 -9.65 -4.57
CA LYS A 121 -11.44 -9.21 -5.27
C LYS A 121 -11.51 -7.70 -5.25
N VAL A 122 -11.48 -7.08 -6.42
CA VAL A 122 -11.56 -5.62 -6.57
C VAL A 122 -12.90 -5.22 -7.18
N ASN A 123 -13.53 -4.20 -6.60
CA ASN A 123 -14.72 -3.56 -7.14
C ASN A 123 -14.38 -2.11 -7.51
N TYR A 124 -14.55 -1.77 -8.78
CA TYR A 124 -14.35 -0.42 -9.30
C TYR A 124 -15.68 0.30 -9.30
N VAL A 125 -15.82 1.32 -8.45
CA VAL A 125 -17.09 2.04 -8.27
C VAL A 125 -17.11 3.38 -8.98
N ARG A 126 -15.93 3.86 -9.44
CA ARG A 126 -15.80 5.14 -10.15
C ARG A 126 -14.55 5.18 -11.00
N GLY A 127 -14.63 5.81 -12.19
CA GLY A 127 -13.46 6.10 -13.02
C GLY A 127 -12.52 7.08 -12.34
N LEU A 128 -11.22 6.76 -12.35
CA LEU A 128 -10.16 7.60 -11.83
C LEU A 128 -9.44 8.30 -12.98
N THR A 129 -9.00 9.54 -12.77
CA THR A 129 -8.18 10.32 -13.72
C THR A 129 -7.05 11.03 -12.96
N ASP A 130 -6.04 11.50 -13.66
CA ASP A 130 -4.93 12.30 -13.11
C ASP A 130 -5.38 13.64 -12.51
N LYS A 131 -6.56 14.14 -12.93
CA LYS A 131 -7.16 15.39 -12.42
C LYS A 131 -7.61 15.30 -10.95
N VAL A 132 -7.71 14.10 -10.41
CA VAL A 132 -8.09 13.88 -9.01
C VAL A 132 -6.98 14.33 -8.04
N GLY A 133 -5.72 14.33 -8.50
CA GLY A 133 -4.57 14.56 -7.64
C GLY A 133 -4.20 13.30 -6.84
N PRO A 134 -3.53 13.44 -5.70
CA PRO A 134 -3.12 12.29 -4.90
C PRO A 134 -4.33 11.53 -4.36
N VAL A 135 -4.21 10.21 -4.35
CA VAL A 135 -5.17 9.29 -3.74
C VAL A 135 -4.49 8.47 -2.66
N ARG A 136 -5.25 8.06 -1.67
CA ARG A 136 -4.80 7.10 -0.66
C ARG A 136 -5.53 5.78 -0.81
N VAL A 137 -4.83 4.71 -0.48
CA VAL A 137 -5.40 3.38 -0.33
C VAL A 137 -5.12 2.90 1.09
N GLU A 138 -6.17 2.57 1.81
CA GLU A 138 -6.10 2.08 3.17
C GLU A 138 -6.51 0.61 3.19
N GLY A 139 -5.63 -0.25 3.72
CA GLY A 139 -5.88 -1.64 4.02
C GLY A 139 -6.04 -1.86 5.52
N LYS A 140 -7.00 -2.71 5.90
CA LYS A 140 -7.24 -3.13 7.29
C LYS A 140 -7.45 -4.62 7.38
N VAL A 141 -6.82 -5.24 8.36
CA VAL A 141 -7.04 -6.66 8.67
C VAL A 141 -8.44 -6.83 9.25
N ILE A 142 -9.21 -7.78 8.68
CA ILE A 142 -10.50 -8.19 9.20
C ILE A 142 -10.31 -9.32 10.21
N HIS A 143 -9.48 -10.33 9.85
CA HIS A 143 -9.23 -11.50 10.67
C HIS A 143 -7.83 -12.04 10.39
N ILE A 144 -7.18 -12.58 11.41
CA ILE A 144 -5.92 -13.30 11.30
C ILE A 144 -5.95 -14.55 12.18
N SER A 145 -5.52 -15.67 11.61
CA SER A 145 -5.35 -16.95 12.28
C SER A 145 -3.92 -17.46 12.07
N ARG A 146 -3.65 -18.72 12.44
CA ARG A 146 -2.32 -19.31 12.29
C ARG A 146 -1.83 -19.38 10.84
N GLN A 147 -2.72 -19.60 9.87
CA GLN A 147 -2.38 -19.83 8.46
C GLN A 147 -3.10 -18.93 7.48
N ILE A 148 -4.19 -18.30 7.89
CA ILE A 148 -5.05 -17.47 7.02
C ILE A 148 -5.24 -16.10 7.66
N ALA A 149 -5.11 -15.07 6.85
CA ALA A 149 -5.57 -13.73 7.16
C ALA A 149 -6.51 -13.22 6.07
N THR A 150 -7.48 -12.41 6.46
CA THR A 150 -8.34 -11.66 5.54
C THR A 150 -8.25 -10.19 5.85
N ALA A 151 -8.26 -9.37 4.80
CA ALA A 151 -8.21 -7.92 4.92
C ALA A 151 -9.16 -7.26 3.91
N GLU A 152 -9.52 -6.02 4.18
CA GLU A 152 -10.26 -5.17 3.26
C GLU A 152 -9.52 -3.87 3.01
N GLY A 153 -9.80 -3.22 1.90
CA GLY A 153 -9.18 -1.95 1.56
C GLY A 153 -10.07 -1.07 0.68
N LYS A 154 -9.79 0.23 0.71
CA LYS A 154 -10.47 1.22 -0.12
C LYS A 154 -9.47 2.23 -0.67
N LEU A 155 -9.66 2.62 -1.93
CA LEU A 155 -8.95 3.70 -2.60
C LEU A 155 -9.87 4.93 -2.68
N TYR A 156 -9.38 6.07 -2.21
CA TYR A 156 -10.15 7.30 -2.07
C TYR A 156 -9.29 8.56 -2.30
N ASP A 157 -9.94 9.66 -2.66
CA ASP A 157 -9.30 10.98 -2.81
C ASP A 157 -9.30 11.79 -1.49
N ALA A 158 -8.69 12.97 -1.53
CA ALA A 158 -8.58 13.85 -0.37
C ALA A 158 -9.94 14.44 0.10
N ALA A 159 -11.01 14.29 -0.69
CA ALA A 159 -12.38 14.59 -0.29
C ALA A 159 -13.10 13.38 0.33
N GLY A 160 -12.42 12.24 0.48
CA GLY A 160 -13.00 11.00 1.00
C GLY A 160 -13.84 10.21 0.00
N LYS A 161 -13.83 10.57 -1.28
CA LYS A 161 -14.62 9.93 -2.34
C LYS A 161 -13.98 8.62 -2.76
N ILE A 162 -14.70 7.50 -2.67
CA ILE A 162 -14.20 6.17 -2.99
C ILE A 162 -14.23 5.93 -4.51
N TYR A 163 -13.15 5.36 -5.05
CA TYR A 163 -12.99 4.96 -6.45
C TYR A 163 -12.99 3.45 -6.63
N SER A 164 -12.39 2.72 -5.70
CA SER A 164 -12.40 1.26 -5.68
C SER A 164 -12.24 0.74 -4.26
N HIS A 165 -12.65 -0.50 -4.05
CA HIS A 165 -12.43 -1.21 -2.80
C HIS A 165 -12.14 -2.69 -3.07
N ALA A 166 -11.50 -3.37 -2.12
CA ALA A 166 -11.11 -4.76 -2.26
C ALA A 166 -11.24 -5.54 -0.97
N THR A 167 -11.31 -6.85 -1.11
CA THR A 167 -11.07 -7.83 -0.05
C THR A 167 -10.02 -8.82 -0.53
N THR A 168 -9.26 -9.40 0.41
CA THR A 168 -8.21 -10.37 0.11
C THR A 168 -8.17 -11.48 1.14
N THR A 169 -7.63 -12.63 0.71
CA THR A 169 -7.21 -13.73 1.57
C THR A 169 -5.72 -13.97 1.38
N CYS A 170 -4.98 -14.02 2.48
CA CYS A 170 -3.54 -14.30 2.50
C CYS A 170 -3.27 -15.62 3.22
N LEU A 171 -2.34 -16.42 2.67
CA LEU A 171 -1.72 -17.56 3.34
C LEU A 171 -0.53 -17.07 4.16
N ILE A 172 -0.50 -17.44 5.43
CA ILE A 172 0.61 -17.16 6.35
C ILE A 172 1.46 -18.42 6.49
N SER A 173 2.77 -18.29 6.33
CA SER A 173 3.73 -19.39 6.48
C SER A 173 5.05 -18.91 7.07
N PRO A 174 5.85 -19.82 7.67
CA PRO A 174 7.23 -19.50 7.99
C PRO A 174 7.99 -19.09 6.73
N LEU A 175 8.86 -18.09 6.86
CA LEU A 175 9.80 -17.75 5.80
C LEU A 175 10.82 -18.89 5.61
N PRO A 176 11.28 -19.16 4.38
CA PRO A 176 12.34 -20.13 4.15
C PRO A 176 13.62 -19.72 4.89
N ALA A 177 14.33 -20.73 5.39
CA ALA A 177 15.61 -20.57 6.09
C ALA A 177 16.71 -20.09 5.14
#